data_60a245211e3f826e4e4dc2945671b91b
#
_entry.id   60a245211e3f826e4e4dc2945671b91b
#
_cell.length_a   1.000
_cell.length_b   1.000
_cell.length_c   1.000
_cell.angle_alpha   90.00
_cell.angle_beta   90.00
_cell.angle_gamma   90.00
#
_symmetry.space_group_name_H-M   'P 1'
#
loop_
_entity.id
_entity.type
_entity.pdbx_description
1 polymer ?
#
loop_
_entity_poly.entity_id
_entity_poly.type
_entity_poly.pdbx_seq_one_letter_code
_entity_poly.pdbx_strand_id
1 'polypeptide(L)'
;AFFGEGRQKRSAHRLKTFVCDCTYDVLKSSLQAYCVTEPGTGSDVNGVKTRAEKKGDEWVLNGQKMWITNGGVANWYFVLARTNPDPKAPASKAFTGFIVERDTPGVTPGRKEINMGQRASDTRGVTFEDVRVPKENVLLGEGAGFKIAMGAFDKTRPPVLPSFPTLSQSCY
;
A
#
# COMPACT_ATOMS: atom_id res chain seq x y z
N ALA A 1 20.31 -5.96 -19.60
CA ALA A 1 19.40 -6.94 -18.98
C ALA A 1 19.80 -7.38 -17.56
N PHE A 2 20.86 -6.80 -16.94
CA PHE A 2 21.36 -7.24 -15.62
C PHE A 2 20.96 -6.35 -14.43
N PHE A 3 20.13 -5.31 -14.64
CA PHE A 3 19.81 -4.34 -13.58
C PHE A 3 18.42 -4.54 -12.89
N GLY A 4 17.57 -5.44 -13.36
CA GLY A 4 16.22 -5.60 -12.84
C GLY A 4 16.09 -6.44 -11.55
N GLU A 5 16.71 -7.59 -11.50
CA GLU A 5 16.51 -8.56 -10.41
C GLU A 5 17.05 -8.12 -9.04
N GLY A 6 18.16 -7.41 -9.02
CA GLY A 6 18.77 -6.96 -7.76
C GLY A 6 17.99 -5.86 -7.03
N ARG A 7 17.20 -5.04 -7.76
CA ARG A 7 16.46 -3.91 -7.20
C ARG A 7 15.15 -4.39 -6.54
N GLN A 8 14.47 -5.33 -7.15
CA GLN A 8 13.21 -5.89 -6.69
C GLN A 8 13.36 -6.69 -5.38
N LYS A 9 14.42 -7.52 -5.27
CA LYS A 9 14.74 -8.25 -4.04
C LYS A 9 15.08 -7.34 -2.86
N ARG A 10 15.73 -6.18 -3.13
CA ARG A 10 16.04 -5.18 -2.09
C ARG A 10 14.80 -4.46 -1.57
N SER A 11 13.80 -4.19 -2.42
CA SER A 11 12.55 -3.55 -2.04
C SER A 11 11.73 -4.44 -1.10
N ALA A 12 11.54 -5.72 -1.44
CA ALA A 12 10.81 -6.69 -0.62
C ALA A 12 11.49 -6.93 0.76
N HIS A 13 12.81 -6.99 0.79
CA HIS A 13 13.55 -7.13 2.04
C HIS A 13 13.39 -5.90 2.94
N ARG A 14 13.45 -4.71 2.37
CA ARG A 14 13.29 -3.44 3.11
C ARG A 14 11.92 -3.30 3.74
N LEU A 15 10.84 -3.75 3.08
CA LEU A 15 9.51 -3.67 3.65
C LEU A 15 9.25 -4.73 4.73
N LYS A 16 9.84 -5.91 4.61
CA LYS A 16 9.84 -6.91 5.70
C LYS A 16 10.45 -6.31 6.97
N THR A 17 11.53 -5.56 6.84
CA THR A 17 12.18 -4.84 7.94
C THR A 17 11.33 -3.68 8.44
N PHE A 18 10.63 -2.94 7.56
CA PHE A 18 9.75 -1.82 7.94
C PHE A 18 8.54 -2.26 8.78
N VAL A 19 7.98 -3.42 8.50
CA VAL A 19 6.85 -3.98 9.26
C VAL A 19 7.32 -4.55 10.61
N CYS A 20 8.57 -5.01 10.71
CA CYS A 20 9.13 -5.63 11.91
C CYS A 20 9.94 -4.68 12.81
N ASP A 21 10.72 -3.77 12.21
CA ASP A 21 11.58 -2.82 12.92
C ASP A 21 11.47 -1.44 12.29
N CYS A 22 10.89 -0.48 13.02
CA CYS A 22 10.89 0.93 12.63
C CYS A 22 12.29 1.54 12.79
N THR A 23 13.27 1.09 12.04
CA THR A 23 14.58 1.75 11.98
C THR A 23 14.57 2.81 10.88
N TYR A 24 14.69 4.04 11.30
CA TYR A 24 14.58 5.31 10.58
C TYR A 24 15.57 5.46 9.40
N ASP A 25 16.64 4.70 9.37
CA ASP A 25 17.75 4.91 8.44
C ASP A 25 17.55 4.30 7.04
N VAL A 26 16.66 3.33 6.87
CA VAL A 26 16.41 2.70 5.57
C VAL A 26 15.49 3.53 4.68
N LEU A 27 14.78 4.50 5.26
CA LEU A 27 13.76 5.31 4.58
C LEU A 27 14.30 6.53 3.85
N LYS A 28 15.55 6.90 4.04
CA LYS A 28 16.15 8.14 3.47
C LYS A 28 16.29 8.15 1.95
N SER A 29 16.11 7.03 1.26
CA SER A 29 16.41 6.96 -0.19
C SER A 29 15.24 6.52 -1.09
N SER A 30 14.07 6.15 -0.55
CA SER A 30 12.94 5.76 -1.40
C SER A 30 11.60 6.16 -0.81
N LEU A 31 10.81 6.92 -1.58
CA LEU A 31 9.44 7.27 -1.24
C LEU A 31 8.52 6.06 -1.45
N GLN A 32 7.58 5.89 -0.55
CA GLN A 32 6.58 4.82 -0.59
C GLN A 32 5.16 5.39 -0.57
N ALA A 33 4.21 4.60 -1.09
CA ALA A 33 2.80 4.91 -0.98
C ALA A 33 2.00 3.71 -0.48
N TYR A 34 0.99 3.99 0.33
CA TYR A 34 0.13 2.99 0.97
C TYR A 34 -1.21 2.90 0.24
N CYS A 35 -1.36 1.87 -0.61
CA CYS A 35 -2.49 1.70 -1.50
C CYS A 35 -3.52 0.70 -0.93
N VAL A 36 -4.39 1.17 -0.05
CA VAL A 36 -5.49 0.38 0.55
C VAL A 36 -6.84 0.94 0.12
N THR A 37 -7.08 2.24 0.30
CA THR A 37 -8.34 2.92 0.00
C THR A 37 -8.69 2.84 -1.48
N GLU A 38 -9.99 2.66 -1.77
CA GLU A 38 -10.56 2.64 -3.12
C GLU A 38 -11.70 3.67 -3.23
N PRO A 39 -12.17 4.02 -4.44
CA PRO A 39 -13.28 4.95 -4.61
C PRO A 39 -14.54 4.58 -3.82
N GLY A 40 -14.84 3.29 -3.69
CA GLY A 40 -16.00 2.77 -2.97
C GLY A 40 -15.71 2.25 -1.57
N THR A 41 -14.48 2.36 -1.07
CA THR A 41 -14.05 1.70 0.17
C THR A 41 -13.00 2.52 0.89
N GLY A 42 -13.37 3.11 2.00
CA GLY A 42 -12.48 3.87 2.88
C GLY A 42 -12.25 3.14 4.21
N SER A 43 -13.07 3.46 5.22
CA SER A 43 -12.94 2.90 6.58
C SER A 43 -13.22 1.40 6.64
N ASP A 44 -14.11 0.90 5.80
CA ASP A 44 -14.38 -0.55 5.69
C ASP A 44 -13.41 -1.21 4.70
N VAL A 45 -12.29 -1.67 5.21
CA VAL A 45 -11.26 -2.37 4.41
C VAL A 45 -11.76 -3.69 3.82
N ASN A 46 -12.81 -4.29 4.37
CA ASN A 46 -13.39 -5.53 3.82
C ASN A 46 -13.99 -5.34 2.43
N GLY A 47 -14.42 -4.14 2.12
CA GLY A 47 -15.01 -3.78 0.83
C GLY A 47 -14.00 -3.62 -0.32
N VAL A 48 -12.70 -3.83 -0.10
CA VAL A 48 -11.67 -3.73 -1.13
C VAL A 48 -11.95 -4.69 -2.29
N LYS A 49 -12.01 -4.12 -3.50
CA LYS A 49 -12.37 -4.82 -4.75
C LYS A 49 -11.17 -5.11 -5.65
N THR A 50 -10.03 -4.46 -5.43
CA THR A 50 -8.79 -4.79 -6.16
C THR A 50 -8.50 -6.26 -6.00
N ARG A 51 -8.34 -6.97 -7.12
CA ARG A 51 -8.12 -8.41 -7.18
C ARG A 51 -6.67 -8.73 -7.50
N ALA A 52 -6.20 -9.85 -6.96
CA ALA A 52 -4.95 -10.46 -7.35
C ALA A 52 -5.19 -11.94 -7.64
N GLU A 53 -4.90 -12.33 -8.87
CA GLU A 53 -5.06 -13.70 -9.35
C GLU A 53 -3.70 -14.35 -9.52
N LYS A 54 -3.55 -15.57 -9.01
CA LYS A 54 -2.31 -16.31 -9.13
C LYS A 54 -2.21 -16.97 -10.51
N LYS A 55 -1.14 -16.66 -11.23
CA LYS A 55 -0.82 -17.27 -12.52
C LYS A 55 0.60 -17.87 -12.47
N GLY A 56 0.67 -19.15 -12.14
CA GLY A 56 1.95 -19.84 -11.93
C GLY A 56 2.72 -19.29 -10.75
N ASP A 57 3.92 -18.76 -10.99
CA ASP A 57 4.78 -18.14 -9.96
C ASP A 57 4.59 -16.62 -9.82
N GLU A 58 3.61 -16.07 -10.53
CA GLU A 58 3.30 -14.63 -10.50
C GLU A 58 1.87 -14.37 -10.05
N TRP A 59 1.61 -13.14 -9.62
CA TRP A 59 0.29 -12.61 -9.34
C TRP A 59 -0.04 -11.51 -10.35
N VAL A 60 -1.28 -11.50 -10.82
CA VAL A 60 -1.80 -10.45 -11.70
C VAL A 60 -2.78 -9.59 -10.93
N LEU A 61 -2.45 -8.32 -10.76
CA LEU A 61 -3.24 -7.35 -10.01
C LEU A 61 -4.08 -6.51 -10.94
N ASN A 62 -5.36 -6.37 -10.59
CA ASN A 62 -6.32 -5.50 -11.30
C ASN A 62 -7.17 -4.73 -10.29
N GLY A 63 -7.27 -3.40 -10.47
CA GLY A 63 -8.11 -2.55 -9.63
C GLY A 63 -7.67 -1.10 -9.60
N GLN A 64 -8.39 -0.30 -8.81
CA GLN A 64 -8.13 1.12 -8.66
C GLN A 64 -8.06 1.50 -7.19
N LYS A 65 -7.02 2.23 -6.84
CA LYS A 65 -6.83 2.83 -5.52
C LYS A 65 -7.07 4.34 -5.60
N MET A 66 -7.53 4.93 -4.51
CA MET A 66 -7.89 6.35 -4.46
C MET A 66 -7.36 7.02 -3.19
N TRP A 67 -7.14 8.33 -3.28
CA TRP A 67 -6.65 9.17 -2.17
C TRP A 67 -5.27 8.74 -1.64
N ILE A 68 -4.40 8.27 -2.55
CA ILE A 68 -3.10 7.75 -2.18
C ILE A 68 -2.09 8.88 -2.05
N THR A 69 -1.62 9.09 -0.83
CA THR A 69 -0.52 10.02 -0.53
C THR A 69 0.77 9.52 -1.18
N ASN A 70 1.51 10.42 -1.80
CA ASN A 70 2.69 10.13 -2.62
C ASN A 70 2.40 9.27 -3.87
N GLY A 71 1.14 9.17 -4.29
CA GLY A 71 0.73 8.29 -5.40
C GLY A 71 1.48 8.55 -6.72
N GLY A 72 1.91 9.78 -6.96
CA GLY A 72 2.64 10.16 -8.17
C GLY A 72 4.15 10.23 -8.03
N VAL A 73 4.69 10.24 -6.81
CA VAL A 73 6.12 10.43 -6.56
C VAL A 73 6.79 9.23 -5.86
N ALA A 74 6.00 8.29 -5.38
CA ALA A 74 6.50 7.08 -4.74
C ALA A 74 7.33 6.23 -5.71
N ASN A 75 8.37 5.58 -5.21
CA ASN A 75 9.17 4.62 -5.96
C ASN A 75 8.53 3.23 -5.97
N TRP A 76 7.72 2.93 -4.97
CA TRP A 76 7.00 1.68 -4.84
C TRP A 76 5.72 1.84 -4.01
N TYR A 77 4.80 0.92 -4.20
CA TYR A 77 3.48 0.89 -3.58
C TYR A 77 3.33 -0.36 -2.72
N PHE A 78 2.82 -0.19 -1.50
CA PHE A 78 2.17 -1.28 -0.80
C PHE A 78 0.74 -1.39 -1.33
N VAL A 79 0.36 -2.50 -1.91
CA VAL A 79 -0.98 -2.72 -2.48
C VAL A 79 -1.70 -3.83 -1.73
N LEU A 80 -2.85 -3.50 -1.13
CA LEU A 80 -3.75 -4.49 -0.57
C LEU A 80 -4.72 -4.95 -1.66
N ALA A 81 -4.72 -6.26 -1.95
CA ALA A 81 -5.61 -6.85 -2.93
C ALA A 81 -6.28 -8.13 -2.39
N ARG A 82 -7.49 -8.40 -2.87
CA ARG A 82 -8.22 -9.62 -2.58
C ARG A 82 -7.66 -10.76 -3.40
N THR A 83 -7.21 -11.81 -2.73
CA THR A 83 -6.70 -13.04 -3.34
C THR A 83 -7.67 -14.20 -3.21
N ASN A 84 -8.55 -14.17 -2.21
CA ASN A 84 -9.58 -15.19 -2.07
C ASN A 84 -10.79 -14.87 -2.96
N PRO A 85 -11.22 -15.78 -3.85
CA PRO A 85 -12.38 -15.59 -4.72
C PRO A 85 -13.71 -15.60 -3.98
N ASP A 86 -13.78 -16.19 -2.79
CA ASP A 86 -15.00 -16.24 -2.00
C ASP A 86 -15.28 -14.86 -1.36
N PRO A 87 -16.42 -14.20 -1.72
CA PRO A 87 -16.78 -12.92 -1.12
C PRO A 87 -17.07 -12.99 0.38
N LYS A 88 -17.45 -14.17 0.88
CA LYS A 88 -17.76 -14.42 2.29
C LYS A 88 -16.55 -14.83 3.13
N ALA A 89 -15.38 -14.98 2.50
CA ALA A 89 -14.17 -15.32 3.23
C ALA A 89 -13.84 -14.27 4.30
N PRO A 90 -13.44 -14.68 5.50
CA PRO A 90 -13.08 -13.75 6.57
C PRO A 90 -11.92 -12.86 6.11
N ALA A 91 -11.99 -11.58 6.46
CA ALA A 91 -10.99 -10.57 6.07
C ALA A 91 -9.55 -10.98 6.38
N SER A 92 -9.36 -11.69 7.49
CA SER A 92 -8.06 -12.22 7.92
C SER A 92 -7.40 -13.19 6.95
N LYS A 93 -8.16 -13.73 5.98
CA LYS A 93 -7.68 -14.69 4.96
C LYS A 93 -8.01 -14.26 3.52
N ALA A 94 -8.74 -13.16 3.36
CA ALA A 94 -9.23 -12.73 2.05
C ALA A 94 -8.23 -11.88 1.29
N PHE A 95 -7.31 -11.21 1.99
CA PHE A 95 -6.44 -10.19 1.42
C PHE A 95 -4.96 -10.52 1.55
N THR A 96 -4.22 -10.17 0.52
CA THR A 96 -2.75 -10.29 0.49
C THR A 96 -2.15 -8.90 0.23
N GLY A 97 -1.01 -8.62 0.86
CA GLY A 97 -0.24 -7.41 0.64
C GLY A 97 0.88 -7.65 -0.38
N PHE A 98 0.99 -6.76 -1.33
CA PHE A 98 1.99 -6.82 -2.40
C PHE A 98 2.89 -5.60 -2.38
N ILE A 99 4.15 -5.77 -2.77
CA ILE A 99 5.05 -4.68 -3.13
C ILE A 99 5.06 -4.57 -4.65
N VAL A 100 4.70 -3.39 -5.14
CA VAL A 100 4.68 -3.09 -6.58
C VAL A 100 5.60 -1.91 -6.82
N GLU A 101 6.59 -2.06 -7.70
CA GLU A 101 7.43 -0.94 -8.12
C GLU A 101 6.65 -0.02 -9.06
N ARG A 102 6.94 1.28 -8.98
CA ARG A 102 6.25 2.30 -9.78
C ARG A 102 6.32 2.05 -11.28
N ASP A 103 7.50 1.62 -11.74
CA ASP A 103 7.79 1.44 -13.16
C ASP A 103 7.29 0.08 -13.70
N THR A 104 6.54 -0.68 -12.88
CA THR A 104 5.94 -1.95 -13.33
C THR A 104 4.88 -1.67 -14.39
N PRO A 105 4.92 -2.36 -15.54
CA PRO A 105 3.91 -2.21 -16.58
C PRO A 105 2.48 -2.40 -16.03
N GLY A 106 1.57 -1.52 -16.44
CA GLY A 106 0.17 -1.53 -15.97
C GLY A 106 -0.10 -0.69 -14.72
N VAL A 107 0.92 -0.08 -14.11
CA VAL A 107 0.76 0.86 -13.01
C VAL A 107 0.61 2.27 -13.58
N THR A 108 -0.54 2.91 -13.35
CA THR A 108 -0.82 4.25 -13.85
C THR A 108 -1.26 5.16 -12.71
N PRO A 109 -0.39 6.06 -12.21
CA PRO A 109 -0.80 7.14 -11.31
C PRO A 109 -1.69 8.14 -12.06
N GLY A 110 -2.83 8.47 -11.45
CA GLY A 110 -3.75 9.46 -11.98
C GLY A 110 -3.29 10.91 -11.77
N ARG A 111 -4.17 11.85 -12.08
CA ARG A 111 -3.94 13.29 -11.81
C ARG A 111 -3.79 13.55 -10.32
N LYS A 112 -3.04 14.61 -9.99
CA LYS A 112 -2.97 15.12 -8.61
C LYS A 112 -4.34 15.70 -8.20
N GLU A 113 -4.83 15.28 -7.05
CA GLU A 113 -6.08 15.81 -6.48
C GLU A 113 -5.86 17.19 -5.85
N ILE A 114 -6.86 18.05 -5.99
CA ILE A 114 -6.84 19.38 -5.39
C ILE A 114 -7.43 19.26 -3.98
N ASN A 115 -6.56 19.13 -3.00
CA ASN A 115 -6.98 19.05 -1.60
C ASN A 115 -7.45 20.42 -1.08
N MET A 116 -8.42 20.43 -0.19
CA MET A 116 -8.90 21.65 0.47
C MET A 116 -7.82 22.27 1.37
N GLY A 117 -7.06 21.43 2.11
CA GLY A 117 -5.84 21.77 2.85
C GLY A 117 -4.70 20.85 2.44
N GLN A 118 -3.50 21.04 2.98
CA GLN A 118 -2.31 20.23 2.67
C GLN A 118 -2.02 20.10 1.16
N ARG A 119 -2.13 21.20 0.44
CA ARG A 119 -2.02 21.22 -1.05
C ARG A 119 -0.65 20.85 -1.59
N ALA A 120 0.38 20.88 -0.75
CA ALA A 120 1.71 20.40 -1.09
C ALA A 120 1.79 18.87 -1.17
N SER A 121 0.87 18.15 -0.49
CA SER A 121 0.81 16.69 -0.55
C SER A 121 0.44 16.20 -1.95
N ASP A 122 1.14 15.18 -2.44
CA ASP A 122 0.83 14.52 -3.72
C ASP A 122 -0.18 13.40 -3.48
N THR A 123 -1.47 13.74 -3.58
CA THR A 123 -2.57 12.78 -3.42
C THR A 123 -3.13 12.42 -4.78
N ARG A 124 -3.21 11.14 -5.11
CA ARG A 124 -3.69 10.65 -6.41
C ARG A 124 -4.51 9.37 -6.31
N GLY A 125 -5.29 9.08 -7.34
CA GLY A 125 -5.68 7.72 -7.67
C GLY A 125 -4.52 6.97 -8.30
N VAL A 126 -4.48 5.64 -8.13
CA VAL A 126 -3.51 4.76 -8.79
C VAL A 126 -4.27 3.58 -9.36
N THR A 127 -4.14 3.37 -10.66
CA THR A 127 -4.78 2.26 -11.38
C THR A 127 -3.77 1.15 -11.64
N PHE A 128 -4.21 -0.08 -11.47
CA PHE A 128 -3.45 -1.31 -11.73
C PHE A 128 -4.20 -2.11 -12.78
N GLU A 129 -3.58 -2.31 -13.95
CA GLU A 129 -4.14 -3.03 -15.09
C GLU A 129 -3.17 -4.14 -15.49
N ASP A 130 -3.57 -5.38 -15.25
CA ASP A 130 -2.77 -6.59 -15.51
C ASP A 130 -1.33 -6.54 -14.99
N VAL A 131 -1.16 -5.91 -13.83
CA VAL A 131 0.15 -5.72 -13.20
C VAL A 131 0.68 -7.06 -12.71
N ARG A 132 1.79 -7.52 -13.28
CA ARG A 132 2.44 -8.77 -12.92
C ARG A 132 3.40 -8.56 -11.76
N VAL A 133 3.19 -9.31 -10.70
CA VAL A 133 3.98 -9.23 -9.47
C VAL A 133 4.51 -10.62 -9.13
N PRO A 134 5.83 -10.80 -9.02
CA PRO A 134 6.40 -12.09 -8.64
C PRO A 134 6.04 -12.45 -7.19
N LYS A 135 5.99 -13.74 -6.90
CA LYS A 135 5.64 -14.26 -5.57
C LYS A 135 6.53 -13.75 -4.44
N GLU A 136 7.75 -13.36 -4.75
CA GLU A 136 8.73 -12.83 -3.78
C GLU A 136 8.32 -11.46 -3.22
N ASN A 137 7.47 -10.73 -3.95
CA ASN A 137 6.93 -9.43 -3.55
C ASN A 137 5.65 -9.56 -2.71
N VAL A 138 5.22 -10.77 -2.39
CA VAL A 138 4.14 -11.02 -1.43
C VAL A 138 4.67 -10.86 -0.01
N LEU A 139 3.97 -10.06 0.80
CA LEU A 139 4.37 -9.80 2.17
C LEU A 139 3.78 -10.82 3.14
N LEU A 140 4.63 -11.40 3.98
CA LEU A 140 4.28 -12.37 5.05
C LEU A 140 3.49 -13.60 4.54
N GLY A 141 3.28 -13.73 3.23
CA GLY A 141 2.52 -14.82 2.64
C GLY A 141 1.09 -14.47 2.26
N GLU A 142 0.44 -15.41 1.60
CA GLU A 142 -0.93 -15.30 1.11
C GLU A 142 -1.93 -15.21 2.29
N GLY A 143 -2.88 -14.29 2.20
CA GLY A 143 -3.89 -14.07 3.23
C GLY A 143 -3.45 -13.14 4.37
N ALA A 144 -2.17 -12.76 4.48
CA ALA A 144 -1.68 -11.93 5.59
C ALA A 144 -1.93 -10.41 5.42
N GLY A 145 -2.45 -9.97 4.29
CA GLY A 145 -2.55 -8.55 3.93
C GLY A 145 -3.38 -7.72 4.89
N PHE A 146 -4.50 -8.25 5.38
CA PHE A 146 -5.35 -7.55 6.33
C PHE A 146 -4.60 -7.24 7.66
N LYS A 147 -3.87 -8.22 8.18
CA LYS A 147 -3.06 -8.04 9.40
C LYS A 147 -1.99 -6.98 9.22
N ILE A 148 -1.35 -6.93 8.05
CA ILE A 148 -0.34 -5.92 7.73
C ILE A 148 -0.98 -4.52 7.68
N ALA A 149 -2.12 -4.40 6.98
CA ALA A 149 -2.83 -3.12 6.86
C ALA A 149 -3.29 -2.60 8.22
N MET A 150 -3.86 -3.44 9.07
CA MET A 150 -4.28 -3.04 10.42
C MET A 150 -3.08 -2.68 11.30
N GLY A 151 -2.00 -3.45 11.26
CA GLY A 151 -0.79 -3.16 12.01
C GLY A 151 -0.13 -1.82 11.61
N ALA A 152 -0.27 -1.38 10.37
CA ALA A 152 0.15 -0.06 9.94
C ALA A 152 -0.68 1.04 10.61
N PHE A 153 -2.00 0.88 10.71
CA PHE A 153 -2.87 1.84 11.41
C PHE A 153 -2.58 1.91 12.90
N ASP A 154 -2.35 0.79 13.56
CA ASP A 154 -2.02 0.74 14.99
C ASP A 154 -0.74 1.50 15.30
N LYS A 155 0.22 1.53 14.38
CA LYS A 155 1.49 2.24 14.55
C LYS A 155 1.43 3.71 14.14
N THR A 156 0.60 4.07 13.15
CA THR A 156 0.59 5.41 12.57
C THR A 156 -0.44 6.34 13.22
N ARG A 157 -1.59 5.83 13.67
CA ARG A 157 -2.65 6.64 14.28
C ARG A 157 -2.29 7.18 15.67
N PRO A 158 -1.72 6.40 16.61
CA PRO A 158 -1.39 6.91 17.95
C PRO A 158 -0.42 8.11 17.95
N PRO A 159 0.63 8.18 17.11
CA PRO A 159 1.52 9.33 17.07
C PRO A 159 0.89 10.64 16.59
N VAL A 160 -0.28 10.58 15.97
CA VAL A 160 -1.01 11.79 15.54
C VAL A 160 -1.69 12.47 16.75
N LEU A 161 -2.09 11.72 17.76
CA LEU A 161 -2.74 12.24 18.98
C LEU A 161 -1.85 13.18 19.80
N PRO A 162 -0.55 12.88 20.05
CA PRO A 162 0.31 13.79 20.82
C PRO A 162 0.57 15.14 20.16
N SER A 163 0.32 15.27 18.87
CA SER A 163 0.46 16.55 18.16
C SER A 163 -0.63 17.57 18.49
N PHE A 164 -1.67 17.16 19.23
CA PHE A 164 -2.82 18.01 19.60
C PHE A 164 -2.99 18.37 21.08
N PRO A 165 -2.12 17.98 22.05
CA PRO A 165 -2.35 18.32 23.44
C PRO A 165 -2.36 19.85 23.68
N THR A 166 -1.57 20.60 22.93
CA THR A 166 -1.49 22.07 22.99
C THR A 166 -2.76 22.76 22.49
N LEU A 167 -3.46 22.19 21.50
CA LEU A 167 -4.70 22.76 20.98
C LEU A 167 -5.89 22.46 21.89
N SER A 168 -5.93 21.29 22.53
CA SER A 168 -7.00 20.97 23.49
C SER A 168 -6.87 21.74 24.81
N GLN A 169 -5.65 22.11 25.23
CA GLN A 169 -5.42 22.94 26.42
C GLN A 169 -5.76 24.43 26.22
N SER A 170 -5.78 24.90 24.97
CA SER A 170 -6.14 26.32 24.69
C SER A 170 -7.64 26.51 24.50
N CYS A 171 -8.46 25.47 24.61
CA CYS A 171 -9.93 25.57 24.54
C CYS A 171 -10.63 25.48 25.89
N TYR A 172 -9.87 25.52 27.02
CA TYR A 172 -10.41 25.63 28.37
C TYR A 172 -10.09 27.00 28.99
#